data_b286d9772b6a975172509f41e2f074e4
#
_entry.id   b286d9772b6a975172509f41e2f074e4
#
_cell.length_a   1.000
_cell.length_b   1.000
_cell.length_c   1.000
_cell.angle_alpha   90.00
_cell.angle_beta   90.00
_cell.angle_gamma   90.00
#
_symmetry.space_group_name_H-M   'P 1'
#
loop_
_entity.id
_entity.type
_entity.pdbx_description
1 polymer ?
#
loop_
_entity_poly.entity_id
_entity_poly.type
_entity_poly.pdbx_seq_one_letter_code
_entity_poly.pdbx_strand_id
1 'polypeptide(L)'
;MEIKNNQLTIDIPEGMEIDLENSDLAKGIVRFKKKDITYENVEDALKLGKNCKSIIINESNASKLVTLSKLMNIAKYYNKDWKPDWNNSDKSKYYIRYNNGTYAVDCNYTYNYGNIFFKNKEDAQAVIDNPNFRDILDTVYKN
;
A
#
# COMPACT_ATOMS: atom_id res chain seq x y z
N MET A 1 -15.46 -25.90 -4.93
CA MET A 1 -14.51 -26.65 -5.79
C MET A 1 -15.35 -27.48 -6.75
N GLU A 2 -15.22 -27.27 -8.03
CA GLU A 2 -16.02 -27.96 -9.07
C GLU A 2 -15.08 -28.51 -10.16
N ILE A 3 -15.28 -29.75 -10.59
CA ILE A 3 -14.51 -30.35 -11.69
C ILE A 3 -15.40 -30.40 -12.92
N LYS A 4 -15.03 -29.66 -13.97
CA LYS A 4 -15.66 -29.73 -15.30
C LYS A 4 -14.57 -29.96 -16.34
N ASN A 5 -14.80 -30.91 -17.27
CA ASN A 5 -13.89 -31.16 -18.40
C ASN A 5 -12.43 -31.40 -18.00
N ASN A 6 -12.16 -32.18 -16.96
CA ASN A 6 -10.83 -32.42 -16.39
C ASN A 6 -10.13 -31.15 -15.87
N GLN A 7 -10.87 -30.09 -15.63
CA GLN A 7 -10.36 -28.85 -15.03
C GLN A 7 -10.92 -28.70 -13.62
N LEU A 8 -10.04 -28.36 -12.68
CA LEU A 8 -10.41 -28.00 -11.32
C LEU A 8 -10.52 -26.48 -11.22
N THR A 9 -11.74 -26.01 -10.92
CA THR A 9 -11.96 -24.60 -10.64
C THR A 9 -11.95 -24.34 -9.13
N ILE A 10 -11.12 -23.42 -8.70
CA ILE A 10 -10.97 -23.02 -7.29
C ILE A 10 -11.28 -21.53 -7.19
N ASP A 11 -12.24 -21.19 -6.35
CA ASP A 11 -12.55 -19.79 -6.04
C ASP A 11 -11.46 -19.25 -5.09
N ILE A 12 -10.72 -18.24 -5.55
CA ILE A 12 -9.67 -17.59 -4.76
C ILE A 12 -10.32 -16.40 -4.05
N PRO A 13 -10.23 -16.30 -2.70
CA PRO A 13 -10.75 -15.15 -1.97
C PRO A 13 -10.09 -13.84 -2.42
N GLU A 14 -10.83 -12.73 -2.35
CA GLU A 14 -10.33 -11.41 -2.72
C GLU A 14 -9.06 -11.04 -1.92
N GLY A 15 -8.02 -10.57 -2.61
CA GLY A 15 -6.74 -10.21 -2.01
C GLY A 15 -5.84 -11.39 -1.64
N MET A 16 -6.22 -12.62 -2.03
CA MET A 16 -5.43 -13.82 -1.81
C MET A 16 -4.89 -14.37 -3.13
N GLU A 17 -3.87 -15.21 -3.04
CA GLU A 17 -3.35 -16.04 -4.13
C GLU A 17 -3.07 -17.45 -3.62
N ILE A 18 -2.92 -18.41 -4.53
CA ILE A 18 -2.56 -19.79 -4.15
C ILE A 18 -1.12 -19.79 -3.63
N ASP A 19 -0.94 -20.30 -2.44
CA ASP A 19 0.38 -20.57 -1.85
C ASP A 19 0.88 -21.92 -2.37
N LEU A 20 1.60 -21.90 -3.48
CA LEU A 20 2.13 -23.12 -4.11
C LEU A 20 3.16 -23.85 -3.25
N GLU A 21 3.91 -23.12 -2.42
CA GLU A 21 4.95 -23.70 -1.56
C GLU A 21 4.36 -24.53 -0.42
N ASN A 22 3.22 -24.10 0.12
CA ASN A 22 2.54 -24.75 1.23
C ASN A 22 1.31 -25.58 0.79
N SER A 23 1.03 -25.65 -0.52
CA SER A 23 -0.04 -26.47 -1.10
C SER A 23 0.50 -27.85 -1.50
N ASP A 24 -0.34 -28.87 -1.38
CA ASP A 24 -0.08 -30.21 -1.92
C ASP A 24 -1.21 -30.55 -2.91
N LEU A 25 -1.01 -30.14 -4.15
CA LEU A 25 -2.02 -30.32 -5.20
C LEU A 25 -2.27 -31.80 -5.51
N ALA A 26 -1.26 -32.67 -5.31
CA ALA A 26 -1.40 -34.11 -5.52
C ALA A 26 -2.34 -34.76 -4.49
N LYS A 27 -2.42 -34.17 -3.28
CA LYS A 27 -3.35 -34.58 -2.23
C LYS A 27 -4.64 -33.75 -2.21
N GLY A 28 -4.81 -32.82 -3.16
CA GLY A 28 -5.97 -31.93 -3.21
C GLY A 28 -5.97 -30.86 -2.10
N ILE A 29 -4.82 -30.55 -1.51
CA ILE A 29 -4.68 -29.53 -0.47
C ILE A 29 -4.25 -28.23 -1.13
N VAL A 30 -5.13 -27.22 -1.12
CA VAL A 30 -4.84 -25.88 -1.61
C VAL A 30 -4.83 -24.91 -0.43
N ARG A 31 -3.74 -24.17 -0.29
CA ARG A 31 -3.59 -23.11 0.70
C ARG A 31 -3.53 -21.76 0.00
N PHE A 32 -3.98 -20.74 0.69
CA PHE A 32 -3.95 -19.37 0.19
C PHE A 32 -3.04 -18.51 1.07
N LYS A 33 -2.35 -17.57 0.43
CA LYS A 33 -1.60 -16.50 1.10
C LYS A 33 -2.09 -15.15 0.62
N LYS A 34 -1.83 -14.10 1.38
CA LYS A 34 -2.11 -12.73 0.92
C LYS A 34 -1.29 -12.43 -0.32
N LYS A 35 -1.93 -11.83 -1.32
CA LYS A 35 -1.25 -11.36 -2.52
C LYS A 35 -0.39 -10.14 -2.17
N ASP A 36 0.88 -10.16 -2.57
CA ASP A 36 1.75 -8.99 -2.44
C ASP A 36 1.27 -7.88 -3.38
N ILE A 37 1.00 -6.71 -2.79
CA ILE A 37 0.54 -5.55 -3.55
C ILE A 37 1.75 -4.86 -4.15
N THR A 38 1.76 -4.71 -5.48
CA THR A 38 2.74 -3.90 -6.21
C THR A 38 2.21 -2.48 -6.43
N TYR A 39 3.10 -1.54 -6.80
CA TYR A 39 2.63 -0.19 -7.14
C TYR A 39 1.74 -0.19 -8.38
N GLU A 40 1.94 -1.09 -9.33
CA GLU A 40 1.05 -1.28 -10.50
C GLU A 40 -0.37 -1.65 -10.06
N ASN A 41 -0.52 -2.51 -9.04
CA ASN A 41 -1.84 -2.83 -8.49
C ASN A 41 -2.52 -1.60 -7.89
N VAL A 42 -1.75 -0.68 -7.29
CA VAL A 42 -2.27 0.60 -6.77
C VAL A 42 -2.72 1.50 -7.92
N GLU A 43 -1.92 1.62 -8.98
CA GLU A 43 -2.25 2.42 -10.17
C GLU A 43 -3.55 1.94 -10.82
N ASP A 44 -3.69 0.62 -11.03
CA ASP A 44 -4.87 0.00 -11.63
C ASP A 44 -6.12 0.21 -10.77
N ALA A 45 -6.02 -0.02 -9.47
CA ALA A 45 -7.14 0.15 -8.54
C ALA A 45 -7.63 1.60 -8.46
N LEU A 46 -6.71 2.57 -8.55
CA LEU A 46 -7.04 3.99 -8.50
C LEU A 46 -7.40 4.57 -9.87
N LYS A 47 -7.24 3.81 -10.95
CA LYS A 47 -7.44 4.25 -12.34
C LYS A 47 -6.68 5.54 -12.62
N LEU A 48 -5.40 5.58 -12.22
CA LEU A 48 -4.56 6.76 -12.38
C LEU A 48 -4.35 7.04 -13.85
N GLY A 49 -4.85 8.19 -14.32
CA GLY A 49 -4.62 8.67 -15.68
C GLY A 49 -3.21 9.27 -15.83
N LYS A 50 -2.65 9.17 -17.04
CA LYS A 50 -1.35 9.77 -17.39
C LYS A 50 -1.39 11.30 -17.59
N ASN A 51 -2.45 11.96 -17.15
CA ASN A 51 -2.63 13.41 -17.34
C ASN A 51 -1.88 14.22 -16.27
N CYS A 52 -0.55 14.18 -16.31
CA CYS A 52 0.25 15.15 -15.58
C CYS A 52 0.42 16.40 -16.46
N LYS A 53 -0.07 17.55 -16.00
CA LYS A 53 0.35 18.84 -16.55
C LYS A 53 1.85 18.97 -16.32
N SER A 54 2.59 19.43 -17.33
CA SER A 54 4.02 19.68 -17.19
C SER A 54 4.28 20.65 -16.05
N ILE A 55 5.00 20.19 -15.04
CA ILE A 55 5.48 21.04 -13.95
C ILE A 55 6.96 21.28 -14.21
N ILE A 56 7.38 22.52 -14.25
CA ILE A 56 8.79 22.86 -14.30
C ILE A 56 9.36 22.69 -12.90
N ILE A 57 10.13 21.62 -12.69
CA ILE A 57 10.78 21.30 -11.43
C ILE A 57 12.27 21.06 -11.66
N ASN A 58 13.06 21.34 -10.64
CA ASN A 58 14.48 21.02 -10.62
C ASN A 58 14.66 19.49 -10.69
N GLU A 59 15.57 18.99 -11.51
CA GLU A 59 15.83 17.56 -11.67
C GLU A 59 16.13 16.85 -10.35
N SER A 60 16.86 17.51 -9.45
CA SER A 60 17.19 16.96 -8.12
C SER A 60 15.96 16.69 -7.26
N ASN A 61 14.87 17.44 -7.47
CA ASN A 61 13.62 17.29 -6.73
C ASN A 61 12.58 16.44 -7.46
N ALA A 62 12.74 16.27 -8.78
CA ALA A 62 11.76 15.58 -9.62
C ALA A 62 11.49 14.16 -9.12
N SER A 63 12.55 13.38 -8.89
CA SER A 63 12.46 12.00 -8.43
C SER A 63 11.76 11.90 -7.07
N LYS A 64 12.10 12.79 -6.14
CA LYS A 64 11.48 12.82 -4.80
C LYS A 64 10.01 13.19 -4.86
N LEU A 65 9.62 14.15 -5.69
CA LEU A 65 8.22 14.56 -5.86
C LEU A 65 7.38 13.46 -6.51
N VAL A 66 7.92 12.78 -7.52
CA VAL A 66 7.27 11.62 -8.14
C VAL A 66 7.07 10.51 -7.12
N THR A 67 8.10 10.21 -6.33
CA THR A 67 8.04 9.15 -5.30
C THR A 67 7.10 9.52 -4.16
N LEU A 68 7.06 10.79 -3.74
CA LEU A 68 6.10 11.28 -2.76
C LEU A 68 4.66 11.11 -3.27
N SER A 69 4.41 11.43 -4.55
CA SER A 69 3.11 11.19 -5.19
C SER A 69 2.73 9.72 -5.19
N LYS A 70 3.69 8.80 -5.45
CA LYS A 70 3.46 7.36 -5.33
C LYS A 70 3.03 6.96 -3.92
N LEU A 71 3.68 7.47 -2.89
CA LEU A 71 3.32 7.18 -1.50
C LEU A 71 1.93 7.73 -1.14
N MET A 72 1.57 8.91 -1.65
CA MET A 72 0.21 9.45 -1.50
C MET A 72 -0.85 8.55 -2.17
N ASN A 73 -0.54 7.98 -3.33
CA ASN A 73 -1.43 7.04 -4.02
C ASN A 73 -1.56 5.72 -3.26
N ILE A 74 -0.48 5.21 -2.69
CA ILE A 74 -0.51 4.03 -1.82
C ILE A 74 -1.43 4.30 -0.61
N ALA A 75 -1.26 5.43 0.06
CA ALA A 75 -2.12 5.79 1.19
C ALA A 75 -3.59 5.91 0.75
N LYS A 76 -3.87 6.50 -0.40
CA LYS A 76 -5.23 6.60 -0.97
C LYS A 76 -5.84 5.23 -1.27
N TYR A 77 -5.04 4.29 -1.78
CA TYR A 77 -5.47 2.91 -2.03
C TYR A 77 -5.98 2.23 -0.75
N TYR A 78 -5.22 2.33 0.34
CA TYR A 78 -5.60 1.75 1.63
C TYR A 78 -6.75 2.52 2.31
N ASN A 79 -6.73 3.85 2.23
CA ASN A 79 -7.74 4.71 2.86
C ASN A 79 -9.08 4.71 2.15
N LYS A 80 -9.12 4.35 0.84
CA LYS A 80 -10.32 4.48 -0.02
C LYS A 80 -10.85 5.93 0.00
N ASP A 81 -12.08 6.13 0.45
CA ASP A 81 -12.72 7.44 0.53
C ASP A 81 -12.47 8.17 1.86
N TRP A 82 -11.73 7.56 2.79
CA TRP A 82 -11.44 8.19 4.06
C TRP A 82 -10.51 9.39 3.90
N LYS A 83 -10.84 10.45 4.63
CA LYS A 83 -10.02 11.66 4.78
C LYS A 83 -9.84 11.96 6.27
N PRO A 84 -8.67 12.48 6.68
CA PRO A 84 -8.47 12.89 8.07
C PRO A 84 -9.44 14.01 8.45
N ASP A 85 -10.20 13.81 9.51
CA ASP A 85 -11.00 14.85 10.14
C ASP A 85 -10.20 15.47 11.30
N TRP A 86 -9.69 16.66 11.07
CA TRP A 86 -8.86 17.38 12.05
C TRP A 86 -9.67 18.06 13.14
N ASN A 87 -10.99 18.16 13.00
CA ASN A 87 -11.89 18.68 14.02
C ASN A 87 -12.25 17.60 15.06
N ASN A 88 -11.95 16.34 14.76
CA ASN A 88 -12.21 15.21 15.65
C ASN A 88 -10.90 14.73 16.30
N SER A 89 -10.65 15.17 17.53
CA SER A 89 -9.49 14.79 18.33
C SER A 89 -9.54 13.37 18.91
N ASP A 90 -10.72 12.73 18.87
CA ASP A 90 -10.90 11.41 19.47
C ASP A 90 -10.43 10.27 18.53
N LYS A 91 -10.16 10.59 17.26
CA LYS A 91 -9.72 9.64 16.25
C LYS A 91 -8.26 9.85 15.87
N SER A 92 -7.46 8.82 16.07
CA SER A 92 -6.07 8.77 15.63
C SER A 92 -5.98 8.85 14.10
N LYS A 93 -5.00 9.56 13.59
CA LYS A 93 -4.57 9.59 12.20
C LYS A 93 -3.15 9.06 12.19
N TYR A 94 -2.94 7.91 11.55
CA TYR A 94 -1.66 7.21 11.58
C TYR A 94 -0.78 7.66 10.44
N TYR A 95 0.54 7.72 10.66
CA TYR A 95 1.52 8.04 9.64
C TYR A 95 2.79 7.23 9.82
N ILE A 96 3.55 7.11 8.75
CA ILE A 96 4.85 6.44 8.76
C ILE A 96 5.91 7.46 9.11
N ARG A 97 6.81 7.10 10.03
CA ARG A 97 8.01 7.86 10.33
C ARG A 97 9.26 6.99 10.19
N TYR A 98 10.39 7.64 9.90
CA TYR A 98 11.70 7.02 9.92
C TYR A 98 12.55 7.70 10.97
N ASN A 99 13.07 6.94 11.91
CA ASN A 99 13.93 7.45 12.95
C ASN A 99 14.93 6.37 13.40
N ASN A 100 16.17 6.77 13.63
CA ASN A 100 17.24 5.87 14.09
C ASN A 100 17.39 4.59 13.25
N GLY A 101 17.27 4.70 11.91
CA GLY A 101 17.44 3.56 11.02
C GLY A 101 16.20 2.68 10.87
N THR A 102 15.08 3.00 11.51
CA THR A 102 13.90 2.14 11.56
C THR A 102 12.64 2.89 11.14
N TYR A 103 11.80 2.21 10.36
CA TYR A 103 10.43 2.65 10.08
C TYR A 103 9.51 2.27 11.24
N ALA A 104 8.60 3.15 11.58
CA ALA A 104 7.58 2.91 12.58
C ALA A 104 6.29 3.64 12.21
N VAL A 105 5.16 3.13 12.70
CA VAL A 105 3.87 3.83 12.63
C VAL A 105 3.71 4.66 13.89
N ASP A 106 3.39 5.92 13.71
CA ASP A 106 3.02 6.85 14.77
C ASP A 106 1.64 7.43 14.51
N CYS A 107 1.06 8.16 15.44
CA CYS A 107 -0.26 8.75 15.27
C CYS A 107 -0.33 10.20 15.71
N ASN A 108 -1.27 10.93 15.12
CA ASN A 108 -1.60 12.29 15.48
C ASN A 108 -3.12 12.45 15.62
N TYR A 109 -3.54 13.33 16.51
CA TYR A 109 -4.95 13.56 16.81
C TYR A 109 -5.46 14.89 16.25
N THR A 110 -4.70 15.95 16.41
CA THR A 110 -5.16 17.34 16.24
C THR A 110 -4.42 18.12 15.17
N TYR A 111 -3.20 17.73 14.78
CA TYR A 111 -2.38 18.54 13.91
C TYR A 111 -1.95 17.80 12.64
N ASN A 112 -2.02 18.50 11.52
CA ASN A 112 -1.47 18.07 10.25
C ASN A 112 -0.08 18.70 10.05
N TYR A 113 0.98 17.93 10.26
CA TYR A 113 2.35 18.37 10.01
C TYR A 113 2.83 18.07 8.57
N GLY A 114 1.92 17.97 7.61
CA GLY A 114 2.25 17.65 6.23
C GLY A 114 2.55 16.18 5.97
N ASN A 115 2.27 15.29 6.93
CA ASN A 115 2.45 13.86 6.76
C ASN A 115 1.37 13.26 5.86
N ILE A 116 1.67 12.07 5.32
CA ILE A 116 0.70 11.23 4.63
C ILE A 116 0.06 10.34 5.67
N PHE A 117 -1.28 10.43 5.80
CA PHE A 117 -2.01 9.76 6.87
C PHE A 117 -2.77 8.53 6.38
N PHE A 118 -2.86 7.55 7.26
CA PHE A 118 -3.64 6.33 7.12
C PHE A 118 -4.76 6.30 8.16
N LYS A 119 -5.89 5.71 7.76
CA LYS A 119 -7.04 5.51 8.65
C LYS A 119 -6.72 4.53 9.77
N ASN A 120 -6.05 3.43 9.44
CA ASN A 120 -5.76 2.33 10.34
C ASN A 120 -4.25 2.17 10.53
N LYS A 121 -3.86 1.77 11.73
CA LYS A 121 -2.46 1.46 12.05
C LYS A 121 -1.93 0.29 11.22
N GLU A 122 -2.76 -0.71 11.03
CA GLU A 122 -2.47 -1.94 10.30
C GLU A 122 -2.17 -1.66 8.82
N ASP A 123 -2.88 -0.69 8.21
CA ASP A 123 -2.63 -0.28 6.82
C ASP A 123 -1.26 0.40 6.67
N ALA A 124 -0.93 1.31 7.58
CA ALA A 124 0.39 1.94 7.60
C ALA A 124 1.52 0.92 7.85
N GLN A 125 1.30 -0.05 8.74
CA GLN A 125 2.25 -1.13 8.99
C GLN A 125 2.40 -2.04 7.77
N ALA A 126 1.31 -2.37 7.08
CA ALA A 126 1.35 -3.17 5.86
C ALA A 126 2.19 -2.51 4.75
N VAL A 127 2.19 -1.17 4.67
CA VAL A 127 3.05 -0.43 3.74
C VAL A 127 4.52 -0.55 4.13
N ILE A 128 4.84 -0.48 5.43
CA ILE A 128 6.22 -0.65 5.93
C ILE A 128 6.75 -2.06 5.65
N ASP A 129 5.91 -3.06 5.86
CA ASP A 129 6.29 -4.48 5.77
C ASP A 129 6.35 -4.99 4.33
N ASN A 130 5.73 -4.25 3.39
CA ASN A 130 5.70 -4.65 1.98
C ASN A 130 7.03 -4.35 1.28
N PRO A 131 7.78 -5.36 0.83
CA PRO A 131 9.07 -5.17 0.17
C PRO A 131 8.96 -4.38 -1.14
N ASN A 132 7.82 -4.44 -1.83
CA ASN A 132 7.58 -3.70 -3.09
C ASN A 132 7.51 -2.18 -2.90
N PHE A 133 7.32 -1.71 -1.67
CA PHE A 133 7.25 -0.28 -1.36
C PHE A 133 8.52 0.25 -0.69
N ARG A 134 9.54 -0.60 -0.46
CA ARG A 134 10.76 -0.23 0.26
C ARG A 134 11.49 0.93 -0.40
N ASP A 135 11.71 0.88 -1.71
CA ASP A 135 12.41 1.94 -2.45
C ASP A 135 11.65 3.27 -2.41
N ILE A 136 10.32 3.20 -2.42
CA ILE A 136 9.46 4.39 -2.28
C ILE A 136 9.65 5.02 -0.91
N LEU A 137 9.60 4.23 0.15
CA LEU A 137 9.79 4.68 1.52
C LEU A 137 11.19 5.25 1.72
N ASP A 138 12.21 4.55 1.24
CA ASP A 138 13.61 4.97 1.38
C ASP A 138 13.86 6.32 0.67
N THR A 139 13.32 6.51 -0.53
CA THR A 139 13.44 7.77 -1.27
C THR A 139 12.71 8.94 -0.57
N VAL A 140 11.57 8.68 0.06
CA VAL A 140 10.78 9.73 0.73
C VAL A 140 11.39 10.11 2.07
N TYR A 141 11.84 9.14 2.86
CA TYR A 141 12.15 9.35 4.28
C TYR A 141 13.64 9.36 4.62
N LYS A 142 14.52 8.76 3.80
CA LYS A 142 15.97 8.69 4.10
C LYS A 142 16.81 9.80 3.45
N ASN A 143 16.24 10.55 2.51
CA ASN A 143 16.97 11.61 1.76
C ASN A 143 16.62 12.99 2.27
#